data_9e85c3227c213a3c29837510b7431b68
#
_entry.id   9e85c3227c213a3c29837510b7431b68
#
_cell.length_a   1.000
_cell.length_b   1.000
_cell.length_c   1.000
_cell.angle_alpha   90.00
_cell.angle_beta   90.00
_cell.angle_gamma   90.00
#
_symmetry.space_group_name_H-M   'P 1'
#
loop_
_entity.id
_entity.type
_entity.pdbx_description
1 polymer ?
#
loop_
_entity_poly.entity_id
_entity_poly.type
_entity_poly.pdbx_seq_one_letter_code
_entity_poly.pdbx_strand_id
1 'polypeptide(L)'
;MLQEFLNKVKNPVLKDKLEAIFAQIQQEFPSLTTEIKWNQPMFIMDGTFIVGFSAAKAHISIAPETVTMETFAKDFKEAGYEATSNLFKIKEDQEVNWDLLLHIIAFNMEEKKGYEKFWR
;
A
#
# COMPACT_ATOMS: atom_id res chain seq x y z
N MET A 1 15.79 -0.51 -5.69
CA MET A 1 15.21 0.01 -4.43
C MET A 1 14.16 -0.93 -3.85
N LEU A 2 13.09 -1.21 -4.55
CA LEU A 2 12.07 -2.17 -4.06
C LEU A 2 12.62 -3.58 -3.89
N GLN A 3 13.53 -4.00 -4.77
CA GLN A 3 14.13 -5.33 -4.69
C GLN A 3 14.94 -5.50 -3.40
N GLU A 4 15.62 -4.47 -2.93
CA GLU A 4 16.35 -4.52 -1.68
C GLU A 4 15.43 -4.77 -0.49
N PHE A 5 14.27 -4.09 -0.49
CA PHE A 5 13.25 -4.32 0.52
C PHE A 5 12.73 -5.76 0.45
N LEU A 6 12.37 -6.22 -0.76
CA LEU A 6 11.85 -7.57 -0.97
C LEU A 6 12.83 -8.64 -0.50
N ASN A 7 14.12 -8.41 -0.71
CA ASN A 7 15.15 -9.36 -0.28
C ASN A 7 15.22 -9.54 1.24
N LYS A 8 14.70 -8.56 1.99
CA LYS A 8 14.65 -8.62 3.47
C LYS A 8 13.39 -9.31 3.99
N VAL A 9 12.40 -9.53 3.14
CA VAL A 9 11.16 -10.20 3.53
C VAL A 9 11.42 -11.70 3.60
N LYS A 10 11.37 -12.25 4.81
CA LYS A 10 11.72 -13.66 5.06
C LYS A 10 10.60 -14.63 4.70
N ASN A 11 9.36 -14.22 4.84
CA ASN A 11 8.21 -15.07 4.54
C ASN A 11 8.00 -15.10 3.02
N PRO A 12 8.20 -16.26 2.36
CA PRO A 12 8.13 -16.33 0.90
C PRO A 12 6.73 -16.05 0.35
N VAL A 13 5.68 -16.37 1.09
CA VAL A 13 4.30 -16.10 0.67
C VAL A 13 4.06 -14.59 0.65
N LEU A 14 4.49 -13.89 1.69
CA LEU A 14 4.36 -12.43 1.77
C LEU A 14 5.22 -11.74 0.73
N LYS A 15 6.42 -12.26 0.49
CA LYS A 15 7.32 -11.72 -0.52
C LYS A 15 6.68 -11.79 -1.90
N ASP A 16 6.09 -12.92 -2.25
CA ASP A 16 5.41 -13.11 -3.54
C ASP A 16 4.22 -12.15 -3.69
N LYS A 17 3.44 -11.97 -2.63
CA LYS A 17 2.33 -11.02 -2.64
C LYS A 17 2.82 -9.59 -2.87
N LEU A 18 3.87 -9.19 -2.17
CA LEU A 18 4.45 -7.84 -2.31
C LEU A 18 5.04 -7.62 -3.70
N GLU A 19 5.74 -8.60 -4.26
CA GLU A 19 6.25 -8.50 -5.63
C GLU A 19 5.12 -8.24 -6.63
N ALA A 20 4.03 -9.01 -6.51
CA ALA A 20 2.86 -8.85 -7.38
C ALA A 20 2.21 -7.48 -7.19
N ILE A 21 2.07 -7.03 -5.93
CA ILE A 21 1.48 -5.73 -5.62
C ILE A 21 2.31 -4.61 -6.23
N PHE A 22 3.63 -4.61 -6.00
CA PHE A 22 4.50 -3.56 -6.53
C PHE A 22 4.49 -3.52 -8.04
N ALA A 23 4.54 -4.68 -8.69
CA ALA A 23 4.48 -4.77 -10.16
C ALA A 23 3.17 -4.20 -10.70
N GLN A 24 2.05 -4.53 -10.07
CA GLN A 24 0.74 -4.05 -10.50
C GLN A 24 0.60 -2.54 -10.31
N ILE A 25 1.09 -2.00 -9.19
CA ILE A 25 1.06 -0.55 -8.94
C ILE A 25 1.88 0.18 -10.00
N GLN A 26 3.08 -0.30 -10.30
CA GLN A 26 3.95 0.32 -11.30
C GLN A 26 3.33 0.26 -12.70
N GLN A 27 2.60 -0.79 -13.00
CA GLN A 27 1.93 -0.95 -14.29
C GLN A 27 0.71 -0.03 -14.41
N GLU A 28 -0.12 0.02 -13.37
CA GLU A 28 -1.36 0.81 -13.39
C GLU A 28 -1.12 2.31 -13.16
N PHE A 29 -0.11 2.65 -12.36
CA PHE A 29 0.18 4.03 -11.98
C PHE A 29 1.65 4.38 -12.25
N PRO A 30 2.07 4.42 -13.53
CA PRO A 30 3.48 4.61 -13.87
C PRO A 30 4.05 5.97 -13.46
N SER A 31 3.19 6.94 -13.14
CA SER A 31 3.64 8.25 -12.68
C SER A 31 4.10 8.27 -11.23
N LEU A 32 3.79 7.22 -10.46
CA LEU A 32 4.22 7.16 -9.06
C LEU A 32 5.71 6.85 -8.98
N THR A 33 6.41 7.59 -8.12
CA THR A 33 7.81 7.32 -7.80
C THR A 33 7.87 6.52 -6.49
N THR A 34 9.01 5.89 -6.23
CA THR A 34 9.20 5.08 -5.03
C THR A 34 10.34 5.62 -4.19
N GLU A 35 10.17 5.57 -2.87
CA GLU A 35 11.21 5.86 -1.90
C GLU A 35 11.12 4.85 -0.76
N ILE A 36 12.23 4.60 -0.09
CA ILE A 36 12.24 3.81 1.14
C ILE A 36 12.61 4.73 2.29
N LYS A 37 11.69 4.90 3.22
CA LYS A 37 11.90 5.69 4.44
C LYS A 37 11.55 4.81 5.63
N TRP A 38 12.40 4.84 6.66
CA TRP A 38 12.18 4.02 7.86
C TRP A 38 11.98 2.54 7.52
N ASN A 39 12.73 2.05 6.53
CA ASN A 39 12.65 0.67 6.03
C ASN A 39 11.27 0.30 5.47
N GLN A 40 10.52 1.30 4.99
CA GLN A 40 9.19 1.11 4.41
C GLN A 40 9.13 1.67 3.00
N PRO A 41 8.77 0.84 2.00
CA PRO A 41 8.55 1.33 0.65
C PRO A 41 7.36 2.27 0.60
N MET A 42 7.51 3.39 -0.09
CA MET A 42 6.44 4.37 -0.27
C MET A 42 6.30 4.72 -1.74
N PHE A 43 5.07 4.82 -2.19
CA PHE A 43 4.74 5.31 -3.53
C PHE A 43 4.28 6.76 -3.40
N ILE A 44 4.84 7.62 -4.24
CA ILE A 44 4.75 9.09 -4.10
C ILE A 44 4.35 9.70 -5.44
N MET A 45 3.43 10.68 -5.38
CA MET A 45 2.97 11.42 -6.54
C MET A 45 3.31 12.89 -6.36
N ASP A 46 4.17 13.43 -7.25
CA ASP A 46 4.55 14.86 -7.22
C ASP A 46 4.94 15.34 -5.81
N GLY A 47 5.75 14.53 -5.14
CA GLY A 47 6.25 14.87 -3.81
C GLY A 47 5.30 14.59 -2.66
N THR A 48 4.08 14.10 -2.90
CA THR A 48 3.14 13.77 -1.83
C THR A 48 2.97 12.25 -1.69
N PHE A 49 2.88 11.80 -0.45
CA PHE A 49 2.72 10.39 -0.11
C PHE A 49 1.37 9.85 -0.59
N ILE A 50 1.37 8.68 -1.21
CA ILE A 50 0.14 8.01 -1.65
C ILE A 50 -0.12 6.73 -0.85
N VAL A 51 0.84 5.82 -0.78
CA VAL A 51 0.66 4.56 -0.06
C VAL A 51 2.01 4.01 0.39
N GLY A 52 2.05 3.44 1.59
CA GLY A 52 3.24 2.82 2.15
C GLY A 52 3.01 1.36 2.51
N PHE A 53 4.10 0.61 2.59
CA PHE A 53 4.07 -0.83 2.84
C PHE A 53 5.06 -1.22 3.91
N SER A 54 4.70 -2.26 4.67
CA SER A 54 5.64 -2.92 5.56
C SER A 54 5.28 -4.39 5.66
N ALA A 55 6.23 -5.21 6.09
CA ALA A 55 6.00 -6.63 6.26
C ALA A 55 6.31 -7.03 7.70
N ALA A 56 5.41 -7.77 8.30
CA ALA A 56 5.62 -8.41 9.60
C ALA A 56 5.85 -9.91 9.37
N LYS A 57 5.83 -10.68 10.44
CA LYS A 57 6.11 -12.12 10.36
C LYS A 57 5.06 -12.88 9.54
N ALA A 58 3.78 -12.52 9.68
CA ALA A 58 2.67 -13.27 9.08
C ALA A 58 1.67 -12.41 8.32
N HIS A 59 1.99 -11.14 8.11
CA HIS A 59 1.12 -10.24 7.34
C HIS A 59 1.91 -9.10 6.71
N ILE A 60 1.32 -8.48 5.69
CA ILE A 60 1.78 -7.20 5.17
C ILE A 60 0.82 -6.11 5.63
N SER A 61 1.37 -4.92 5.88
CA SER A 61 0.58 -3.74 6.24
C SER A 61 0.62 -2.75 5.10
N ILE A 62 -0.54 -2.18 4.78
CA ILE A 62 -0.70 -1.21 3.70
C ILE A 62 -1.31 0.05 4.30
N ALA A 63 -0.59 1.18 4.18
CA ALA A 63 -0.96 2.44 4.83
C ALA A 63 -1.24 3.53 3.80
N PRO A 64 -2.54 3.81 3.50
CA PRO A 64 -2.92 4.82 2.51
C PRO A 64 -3.37 6.15 3.11
N GLU A 65 -3.06 6.43 4.36
CA GLU A 65 -3.49 7.57 5.16
C GLU A 65 -4.90 7.45 5.75
N THR A 66 -5.12 8.18 6.86
CA THR A 66 -6.33 8.08 7.68
C THR A 66 -7.61 8.35 6.92
N VAL A 67 -7.63 9.38 6.08
CA VAL A 67 -8.83 9.74 5.30
C VAL A 67 -9.27 8.58 4.41
N THR A 68 -8.32 7.93 3.77
CA THR A 68 -8.60 6.78 2.90
C THR A 68 -9.08 5.59 3.73
N MET A 69 -8.47 5.36 4.89
CA MET A 69 -8.92 4.29 5.79
C MET A 69 -10.37 4.48 6.22
N GLU A 70 -10.75 5.70 6.57
CA GLU A 70 -12.13 6.03 6.94
C GLU A 70 -13.10 5.83 5.77
N THR A 71 -12.70 6.29 4.59
CA THR A 71 -13.55 6.22 3.40
C THR A 71 -13.86 4.77 3.00
N PHE A 72 -12.89 3.88 3.13
CA PHE A 72 -13.02 2.48 2.72
C PHE A 72 -13.22 1.49 3.87
N ALA A 73 -13.57 1.98 5.06
CA ALA A 73 -13.71 1.14 6.25
C ALA A 73 -14.64 -0.06 6.03
N LYS A 74 -15.77 0.16 5.38
CA LYS A 74 -16.72 -0.90 5.08
C LYS A 74 -16.14 -1.93 4.11
N ASP A 75 -15.39 -1.46 3.13
CA ASP A 75 -14.77 -2.34 2.12
C ASP A 75 -13.72 -3.26 2.75
N PHE A 76 -12.93 -2.76 3.70
CA PHE A 76 -11.97 -3.60 4.42
C PHE A 76 -12.67 -4.69 5.21
N LYS A 77 -13.75 -4.34 5.86
CA LYS A 77 -14.54 -5.28 6.65
C LYS A 77 -15.12 -6.38 5.75
N GLU A 78 -15.69 -6.00 4.61
CA GLU A 78 -16.25 -6.95 3.65
C GLU A 78 -15.18 -7.86 3.05
N ALA A 79 -13.97 -7.34 2.86
CA ALA A 79 -12.84 -8.12 2.35
C ALA A 79 -12.23 -9.04 3.42
N GLY A 80 -12.60 -8.88 4.68
CA GLY A 80 -12.08 -9.68 5.78
C GLY A 80 -10.71 -9.23 6.27
N TYR A 81 -10.27 -8.04 5.92
CA TYR A 81 -8.98 -7.50 6.35
C TYR A 81 -9.09 -6.81 7.71
N GLU A 82 -8.09 -7.03 8.55
CA GLU A 82 -7.94 -6.27 9.79
C GLU A 82 -7.53 -4.85 9.41
N ALA A 83 -8.17 -3.86 10.02
CA ALA A 83 -7.91 -2.45 9.72
C ALA A 83 -7.84 -1.64 11.01
N THR A 84 -6.91 -0.67 11.02
CA THR A 84 -6.79 0.33 12.08
C THR A 84 -7.14 1.70 11.47
N SER A 85 -6.96 2.77 12.23
CA SER A 85 -7.15 4.12 11.69
C SER A 85 -6.11 4.50 10.64
N ASN A 86 -4.98 3.78 10.57
CA ASN A 86 -3.85 4.17 9.72
C ASN A 86 -3.51 3.18 8.61
N LEU A 87 -3.87 1.89 8.78
CA LEU A 87 -3.46 0.86 7.83
C LEU A 87 -4.41 -0.33 7.86
N PHE A 88 -4.31 -1.17 6.83
CA PHE A 88 -4.96 -2.46 6.84
C PHE A 88 -3.93 -3.57 6.59
N LYS A 89 -4.28 -4.79 7.00
CA LYS A 89 -3.37 -5.94 6.95
C LYS A 89 -3.91 -7.02 6.03
N ILE A 90 -3.00 -7.59 5.24
CA ILE A 90 -3.28 -8.79 4.45
C ILE A 90 -2.42 -9.91 5.02
N LYS A 91 -3.06 -10.93 5.56
CA LYS A 91 -2.38 -12.08 6.14
C LYS A 91 -1.90 -13.04 5.04
N GLU A 92 -0.94 -13.89 5.38
CA GLU A 92 -0.38 -14.83 4.39
C GLU A 92 -1.41 -15.78 3.78
N ASP A 93 -2.49 -16.11 4.51
CA ASP A 93 -3.56 -16.97 4.03
C ASP A 93 -4.70 -16.21 3.34
N GLN A 94 -4.58 -14.90 3.18
CA GLN A 94 -5.60 -14.07 2.52
C GLN A 94 -5.16 -13.67 1.11
N GLU A 95 -6.13 -13.66 0.21
CA GLU A 95 -5.88 -13.19 -1.15
C GLU A 95 -5.83 -11.66 -1.20
N VAL A 96 -5.09 -11.13 -2.17
CA VAL A 96 -5.08 -9.70 -2.44
C VAL A 96 -6.35 -9.34 -3.20
N ASN A 97 -7.16 -8.46 -2.64
CA ASN A 97 -8.31 -7.90 -3.35
C ASN A 97 -7.82 -6.79 -4.27
N TRP A 98 -7.53 -7.14 -5.51
CA TRP A 98 -6.93 -6.23 -6.48
C TRP A 98 -7.78 -5.02 -6.78
N ASP A 99 -9.09 -5.22 -6.97
CA ASP A 99 -10.00 -4.10 -7.25
C ASP A 99 -9.98 -3.08 -6.11
N LEU A 100 -10.04 -3.55 -4.88
CA LEU A 100 -10.01 -2.68 -3.70
C LEU A 100 -8.69 -1.94 -3.60
N LEU A 101 -7.57 -2.65 -3.73
CA LEU A 101 -6.23 -2.07 -3.60
C LEU A 101 -6.01 -0.96 -4.65
N LEU A 102 -6.30 -1.25 -5.91
CA LEU A 102 -6.10 -0.28 -6.98
C LEU A 102 -7.05 0.90 -6.83
N HIS A 103 -8.28 0.66 -6.39
CA HIS A 103 -9.27 1.71 -6.15
C HIS A 103 -8.82 2.67 -5.04
N ILE A 104 -8.28 2.12 -3.94
CA ILE A 104 -7.74 2.91 -2.82
C ILE A 104 -6.63 3.84 -3.31
N ILE A 105 -5.71 3.31 -4.10
CA ILE A 105 -4.58 4.10 -4.62
C ILE A 105 -5.08 5.19 -5.56
N ALA A 106 -5.96 4.85 -6.49
CA ALA A 106 -6.54 5.81 -7.42
C ALA A 106 -7.31 6.92 -6.69
N PHE A 107 -8.08 6.55 -5.68
CA PHE A 107 -8.81 7.51 -4.83
C PHE A 107 -7.84 8.48 -4.16
N ASN A 108 -6.78 7.97 -3.56
CA ASN A 108 -5.82 8.81 -2.85
C ASN A 108 -5.07 9.74 -3.80
N MET A 109 -4.73 9.26 -5.00
CA MET A 109 -4.11 10.08 -6.03
C MET A 109 -5.03 11.24 -6.45
N GLU A 110 -6.31 10.95 -6.65
CA GLU A 110 -7.30 11.97 -7.03
C GLU A 110 -7.48 13.00 -5.92
N GLU A 111 -7.60 12.55 -4.67
CA GLU A 111 -7.77 13.44 -3.51
C GLU A 111 -6.57 14.35 -3.28
N LYS A 112 -5.37 13.89 -3.62
CA LYS A 112 -4.14 14.63 -3.37
C LYS A 112 -3.60 15.35 -4.61
N LYS A 113 -4.37 15.46 -5.65
CA LYS A 113 -4.00 16.21 -6.85
C LYS A 113 -3.70 17.66 -6.47
N GLY A 114 -2.48 18.12 -6.80
CA GLY A 114 -2.05 19.48 -6.46
C GLY A 114 -1.68 19.69 -4.99
N TYR A 115 -1.66 18.63 -4.19
CA TYR A 115 -1.30 18.73 -2.79
C TYR A 115 0.22 18.95 -2.67
N GLU A 116 0.62 19.98 -1.93
CA GLU A 116 2.02 20.39 -1.88
C GLU A 116 2.81 19.78 -0.73
N LYS A 117 2.12 19.25 0.29
CA LYS A 117 2.77 18.64 1.45
C LYS A 117 2.91 17.14 1.26
N PHE A 118 3.93 16.55 1.92
CA PHE A 118 4.13 15.10 1.87
C PHE A 118 2.97 14.36 2.52
N TRP A 119 2.62 14.74 3.74
CA TRP A 119 1.53 14.12 4.51
C TRP A 119 0.28 15.00 4.48
N ARG A 120 -0.84 14.33 4.60
CA ARG A 120 -2.13 14.99 4.73
C ARG A 120 -2.72 14.78 6.11
#